data_1e699483a750a7045dc502b510b97f11
#
_entry.id   1e699483a750a7045dc502b510b97f11
#
_cell.length_a   1.000
_cell.length_b   1.000
_cell.length_c   1.000
_cell.angle_alpha   90.00
_cell.angle_beta   90.00
_cell.angle_gamma   90.00
#
_symmetry.space_group_name_H-M   'P 1'
#
loop_
_entity.id
_entity.type
_entity.pdbx_description
1 polymer ?
#
loop_
_entity_poly.entity_id
_entity_poly.type
_entity_poly.pdbx_seq_one_letter_code
_entity_poly.pdbx_strand_id
1 'polypeptide(L)'
;DEQIVLDSVRKILSDGNYEVDSTLSGRQGIEWGTKRHYDIVLTDIRMPDVGGMIVLRDVKRAKPSVPVVVITGYATVKSAVQAMKLGASDYLEKPFTPEELLNAVDSALDDALSREPEEQAMVHIDEIIKVLERASTDGEFVYDLLHHWADALEEYDLTAAEKLALLTADIEWIEKHIGPLTKSQRRWLEQPLSAEMLRTFGW
;
A
#
# COMPACT_ATOMS: atom_id res chain seq x y z
N ASP A 1 -23.43 4.47 -1.31
CA ASP A 1 -23.04 3.05 -1.32
C ASP A 1 -21.82 2.79 -0.43
N GLU A 2 -20.78 3.63 -0.49
CA GLU A 2 -19.58 3.48 0.35
C GLU A 2 -19.85 3.61 1.84
N GLN A 3 -20.75 4.52 2.25
CA GLN A 3 -21.15 4.69 3.65
C GLN A 3 -21.82 3.42 4.21
N ILE A 4 -22.68 2.77 3.42
CA ILE A 4 -23.39 1.54 3.84
C ILE A 4 -22.38 0.41 4.09
N VAL A 5 -21.39 0.28 3.22
CA VAL A 5 -20.33 -0.72 3.39
C VAL A 5 -19.50 -0.43 4.64
N LEU A 6 -19.13 0.84 4.85
CA LEU A 6 -18.38 1.27 6.02
C LEU A 6 -19.12 0.97 7.33
N ASP A 7 -20.43 1.29 7.37
CA ASP A 7 -21.30 1.03 8.52
C ASP A 7 -21.45 -0.48 8.77
N SER A 8 -21.51 -1.29 7.70
CA SER A 8 -21.58 -2.75 7.79
C SER A 8 -20.28 -3.33 8.36
N VAL A 9 -19.13 -2.92 7.83
CA VAL A 9 -17.81 -3.32 8.34
C VAL A 9 -17.66 -2.95 9.82
N ARG A 10 -17.99 -1.71 10.16
CA ARG A 10 -17.96 -1.24 11.55
C ARG A 10 -18.84 -2.09 12.48
N LYS A 11 -20.04 -2.42 12.04
CA LYS A 11 -20.97 -3.25 12.83
C LYS A 11 -20.40 -4.66 13.04
N ILE A 12 -19.93 -5.32 11.96
CA ILE A 12 -19.38 -6.67 12.02
C ILE A 12 -18.20 -6.73 13.01
N LEU A 13 -17.28 -5.78 12.90
CA LEU A 13 -16.11 -5.73 13.77
C LEU A 13 -16.48 -5.41 15.21
N SER A 14 -17.44 -4.49 15.44
CA SER A 14 -17.92 -4.18 16.80
C SER A 14 -18.64 -5.38 17.44
N ASP A 15 -19.40 -6.14 16.67
CA ASP A 15 -20.03 -7.39 17.13
C ASP A 15 -18.96 -8.46 17.44
N GLY A 16 -17.78 -8.40 16.79
CA GLY A 16 -16.60 -9.22 17.05
C GLY A 16 -15.70 -8.70 18.20
N ASN A 17 -16.18 -7.73 19.01
CA ASN A 17 -15.47 -7.08 20.13
C ASN A 17 -14.24 -6.24 19.72
N TYR A 18 -14.20 -5.71 18.51
CA TYR A 18 -13.21 -4.72 18.09
C TYR A 18 -13.69 -3.30 18.34
N GLU A 19 -12.79 -2.42 18.78
CA GLU A 19 -13.01 -0.97 18.79
C GLU A 19 -12.68 -0.42 17.39
N VAL A 20 -13.61 0.30 16.78
CA VAL A 20 -13.51 0.71 15.36
C VAL A 20 -13.65 2.21 15.19
N ASP A 21 -12.59 2.85 14.76
CA ASP A 21 -12.65 4.17 14.13
C ASP A 21 -12.83 4.01 12.61
N SER A 22 -13.68 4.80 12.00
CA SER A 22 -13.94 4.70 10.55
C SER A 22 -14.03 6.07 9.89
N THR A 23 -13.56 6.15 8.65
CA THR A 23 -13.59 7.35 7.81
C THR A 23 -13.74 7.00 6.35
N LEU A 24 -14.37 7.87 5.57
CA LEU A 24 -14.44 7.78 4.09
C LEU A 24 -13.26 8.50 3.42
N SER A 25 -12.43 9.22 4.18
CA SER A 25 -11.31 9.97 3.66
C SER A 25 -10.01 9.18 3.84
N GLY A 26 -9.33 8.82 2.75
CA GLY A 26 -8.01 8.19 2.79
C GLY A 26 -6.97 9.08 3.46
N ARG A 27 -7.04 10.40 3.26
CA ARG A 27 -6.16 11.36 3.93
C ARG A 27 -6.33 11.34 5.44
N GLN A 28 -7.57 11.29 5.93
CA GLN A 28 -7.84 11.16 7.36
C GLN A 28 -7.42 9.78 7.87
N GLY A 29 -7.61 8.72 7.08
CA GLY A 29 -7.14 7.36 7.39
C GLY A 29 -5.61 7.32 7.56
N ILE A 30 -4.85 7.98 6.68
CA ILE A 30 -3.40 8.13 6.81
C ILE A 30 -3.04 8.88 8.11
N GLU A 31 -3.69 10.02 8.37
CA GLU A 31 -3.41 10.79 9.57
C GLU A 31 -3.64 9.97 10.84
N TRP A 32 -4.75 9.26 10.92
CA TRP A 32 -5.06 8.41 12.07
C TRP A 32 -4.11 7.20 12.15
N GLY A 33 -3.94 6.45 11.08
CA GLY A 33 -3.09 5.27 11.02
C GLY A 33 -1.62 5.54 11.37
N THR A 34 -1.11 6.72 11.00
CA THR A 34 0.28 7.10 11.29
C THR A 34 0.47 7.70 12.68
N LYS A 35 -0.50 8.47 13.21
CA LYS A 35 -0.36 9.23 14.47
C LYS A 35 -0.95 8.52 15.69
N ARG A 36 -2.00 7.69 15.53
CA ARG A 36 -2.67 6.99 16.62
C ARG A 36 -2.26 5.54 16.69
N HIS A 37 -2.49 4.89 17.84
CA HIS A 37 -2.32 3.43 17.97
C HIS A 37 -3.53 2.72 17.41
N TYR A 38 -3.26 1.82 16.45
CA TYR A 38 -4.19 0.83 15.93
C TYR A 38 -3.46 -0.49 15.81
N ASP A 39 -4.13 -1.58 16.14
CA ASP A 39 -3.60 -2.93 15.99
C ASP A 39 -3.68 -3.41 14.55
N ILE A 40 -4.64 -2.89 13.78
CA ILE A 40 -4.86 -3.20 12.36
C ILE A 40 -5.47 -2.00 11.62
N VAL A 41 -5.20 -1.90 10.33
CA VAL A 41 -5.84 -0.93 9.43
C VAL A 41 -6.52 -1.67 8.29
N LEU A 42 -7.79 -1.34 8.04
CA LEU A 42 -8.53 -1.81 6.86
C LEU A 42 -8.70 -0.64 5.90
N THR A 43 -8.44 -0.86 4.61
CA THR A 43 -8.56 0.20 3.60
C THR A 43 -9.20 -0.30 2.32
N ASP A 44 -10.08 0.51 1.73
CA ASP A 44 -10.53 0.28 0.36
C ASP A 44 -9.48 0.81 -0.62
N ILE A 45 -9.30 0.15 -1.75
CA ILE A 45 -8.45 0.64 -2.83
C ILE A 45 -8.99 1.97 -3.37
N ARG A 46 -10.32 2.02 -3.60
CA ARG A 46 -10.99 3.20 -4.18
C ARG A 46 -11.57 4.10 -3.10
N MET A 47 -10.98 5.26 -2.92
CA MET A 47 -11.50 6.32 -2.06
C MET A 47 -11.44 7.68 -2.78
N PRO A 48 -12.33 8.63 -2.45
CA PRO A 48 -12.52 9.85 -3.25
C PRO A 48 -11.32 10.80 -3.27
N ASP A 49 -10.47 10.79 -2.25
CA ASP A 49 -9.38 11.76 -2.06
C ASP A 49 -7.98 11.14 -2.21
N VAL A 50 -7.73 10.06 -1.48
CA VAL A 50 -6.44 9.34 -1.47
C VAL A 50 -6.73 7.84 -1.41
N GLY A 51 -6.24 7.07 -2.38
CA GLY A 51 -6.54 5.64 -2.45
C GLY A 51 -5.79 4.78 -1.47
N GLY A 52 -6.33 3.57 -1.29
CA GLY A 52 -5.87 2.62 -0.28
C GLY A 52 -4.41 2.19 -0.41
N MET A 53 -3.84 2.22 -1.61
CA MET A 53 -2.42 1.89 -1.80
C MET A 53 -1.50 2.95 -1.19
N ILE A 54 -1.91 4.23 -1.21
CA ILE A 54 -1.17 5.29 -0.53
C ILE A 54 -1.37 5.18 0.99
N VAL A 55 -2.58 4.81 1.45
CA VAL A 55 -2.82 4.51 2.87
C VAL A 55 -1.91 3.37 3.33
N LEU A 56 -1.87 2.25 2.59
CA LEU A 56 -0.97 1.13 2.85
C LEU A 56 0.49 1.59 2.96
N ARG A 57 0.97 2.35 1.97
CA ARG A 57 2.33 2.90 1.94
C ARG A 57 2.64 3.71 3.19
N ASP A 58 1.80 4.71 3.49
CA ASP A 58 2.10 5.68 4.55
C ASP A 58 1.98 5.05 5.95
N VAL A 59 1.02 4.13 6.13
CA VAL A 59 0.92 3.36 7.37
C VAL A 59 2.12 2.45 7.55
N LYS A 60 2.48 1.64 6.53
CA LYS A 60 3.64 0.74 6.60
C LYS A 60 4.96 1.48 6.79
N ARG A 61 5.11 2.67 6.20
CA ARG A 61 6.27 3.54 6.40
C ARG A 61 6.39 4.04 7.84
N ALA A 62 5.28 4.46 8.44
CA ALA A 62 5.27 4.99 9.80
C ALA A 62 5.30 3.88 10.86
N LYS A 63 4.66 2.76 10.57
CA LYS A 63 4.46 1.63 11.48
C LYS A 63 4.54 0.30 10.73
N PRO A 64 5.74 -0.21 10.42
CA PRO A 64 5.93 -1.43 9.63
C PRO A 64 5.22 -2.66 10.19
N SER A 65 5.12 -2.77 11.52
CA SER A 65 4.50 -3.90 12.21
C SER A 65 2.97 -3.91 12.16
N VAL A 66 2.32 -2.76 11.92
CA VAL A 66 0.85 -2.70 11.87
C VAL A 66 0.35 -3.41 10.60
N PRO A 67 -0.47 -4.46 10.74
CA PRO A 67 -1.06 -5.15 9.59
C PRO A 67 -2.05 -4.21 8.86
N VAL A 68 -2.06 -4.32 7.52
CA VAL A 68 -2.99 -3.57 6.68
C VAL A 68 -3.74 -4.56 5.79
N VAL A 69 -5.06 -4.63 5.93
CA VAL A 69 -5.95 -5.45 5.09
C VAL A 69 -6.60 -4.56 4.02
N VAL A 70 -6.49 -4.98 2.78
CA VAL A 70 -7.10 -4.28 1.64
C VAL A 70 -8.47 -4.88 1.35
N ILE A 71 -9.50 -4.05 1.29
CA ILE A 71 -10.88 -4.45 0.97
C ILE A 71 -11.30 -3.75 -0.32
N THR A 72 -11.82 -4.47 -1.33
CA THR A 72 -12.19 -3.84 -2.59
C THR A 72 -13.29 -4.55 -3.36
N GLY A 73 -14.13 -3.79 -4.08
CA GLY A 73 -15.11 -4.31 -5.03
C GLY A 73 -14.55 -4.55 -6.44
N TYR A 74 -13.27 -4.30 -6.64
CA TYR A 74 -12.59 -4.41 -7.95
C TYR A 74 -11.43 -5.39 -7.89
N ALA A 75 -11.69 -6.53 -7.28
CA ALA A 75 -10.68 -7.57 -7.12
C ALA A 75 -10.31 -8.20 -8.46
N THR A 76 -9.01 -8.36 -8.67
CA THR A 76 -8.43 -9.21 -9.69
C THR A 76 -7.28 -9.99 -9.06
N VAL A 77 -6.99 -11.17 -9.59
CA VAL A 77 -5.83 -11.94 -9.12
C VAL A 77 -4.56 -11.07 -9.15
N LYS A 78 -4.42 -10.27 -10.20
CA LYS A 78 -3.27 -9.37 -10.35
C LYS A 78 -3.22 -8.33 -9.24
N SER A 79 -4.33 -7.63 -8.93
CA SER A 79 -4.35 -6.60 -7.88
C SER A 79 -4.13 -7.18 -6.49
N ALA A 80 -4.66 -8.38 -6.21
CA ALA A 80 -4.42 -9.08 -4.95
C ALA A 80 -2.95 -9.44 -4.76
N VAL A 81 -2.34 -10.09 -5.77
CA VAL A 81 -0.91 -10.44 -5.74
C VAL A 81 -0.04 -9.19 -5.55
N GLN A 82 -0.34 -8.10 -6.26
CA GLN A 82 0.41 -6.86 -6.13
C GLN A 82 0.27 -6.24 -4.73
N ALA A 83 -0.94 -6.19 -4.17
CA ALA A 83 -1.14 -5.68 -2.81
C ALA A 83 -0.34 -6.47 -1.78
N MET A 84 -0.33 -7.81 -1.88
CA MET A 84 0.47 -8.67 -0.99
C MET A 84 1.98 -8.42 -1.15
N LYS A 85 2.48 -8.33 -2.38
CA LYS A 85 3.90 -8.00 -2.66
C LYS A 85 4.31 -6.62 -2.14
N LEU A 86 3.36 -5.71 -2.01
CA LEU A 86 3.54 -4.37 -1.49
C LEU A 86 3.31 -4.26 0.03
N GLY A 87 3.17 -5.40 0.70
CA GLY A 87 3.14 -5.47 2.15
C GLY A 87 1.75 -5.40 2.77
N ALA A 88 0.67 -5.58 1.99
CA ALA A 88 -0.64 -5.85 2.57
C ALA A 88 -0.58 -7.18 3.35
N SER A 89 -1.28 -7.24 4.47
CA SER A 89 -1.34 -8.45 5.29
C SER A 89 -2.40 -9.41 4.77
N ASP A 90 -3.47 -8.87 4.20
CA ASP A 90 -4.51 -9.65 3.53
C ASP A 90 -5.28 -8.81 2.51
N TYR A 91 -6.10 -9.48 1.69
CA TYR A 91 -6.86 -8.86 0.62
C TYR A 91 -8.25 -9.51 0.52
N LEU A 92 -9.31 -8.70 0.74
CA LEU A 92 -10.69 -9.16 0.80
C LEU A 92 -11.51 -8.55 -0.34
N GLU A 93 -12.20 -9.39 -1.11
CA GLU A 93 -13.09 -8.96 -2.19
C GLU A 93 -14.51 -8.66 -1.68
N LYS A 94 -15.10 -7.55 -2.13
CA LYS A 94 -16.52 -7.24 -1.92
C LYS A 94 -17.38 -7.91 -3.02
N PRO A 95 -18.54 -8.51 -2.70
CA PRO A 95 -19.13 -8.64 -1.37
C PRO A 95 -18.50 -9.76 -0.54
N PHE A 96 -18.35 -9.57 0.75
CA PHE A 96 -17.84 -10.54 1.71
C PHE A 96 -18.87 -10.82 2.83
N THR A 97 -18.73 -11.96 3.45
CA THR A 97 -19.52 -12.34 4.64
C THR A 97 -18.89 -11.79 5.92
N PRO A 98 -19.67 -11.66 7.02
CA PRO A 98 -19.10 -11.32 8.34
C PRO A 98 -17.96 -12.24 8.77
N GLU A 99 -18.08 -13.53 8.50
CA GLU A 99 -17.07 -14.52 8.86
C GLU A 99 -15.77 -14.33 8.08
N GLU A 100 -15.84 -14.05 6.77
CA GLU A 100 -14.66 -13.77 5.94
C GLU A 100 -13.92 -12.52 6.42
N LEU A 101 -14.65 -11.46 6.79
CA LEU A 101 -14.04 -10.24 7.31
C LEU A 101 -13.33 -10.50 8.65
N LEU A 102 -13.98 -11.17 9.59
CA LEU A 102 -13.39 -11.48 10.89
C LEU A 102 -12.18 -12.40 10.74
N ASN A 103 -12.26 -13.44 9.91
CA ASN A 103 -11.12 -14.33 9.65
C ASN A 103 -9.92 -13.59 9.06
N ALA A 104 -10.15 -12.68 8.12
CA ALA A 104 -9.07 -11.86 7.54
C ALA A 104 -8.40 -10.95 8.59
N VAL A 105 -9.20 -10.37 9.48
CA VAL A 105 -8.70 -9.53 10.58
C VAL A 105 -7.92 -10.33 11.60
N ASP A 106 -8.48 -11.46 12.08
CA ASP A 106 -7.86 -12.33 13.07
C ASP A 106 -6.55 -12.91 12.53
N SER A 107 -6.54 -13.41 11.30
CA SER A 107 -5.34 -13.94 10.64
C SER A 107 -4.24 -12.88 10.50
N ALA A 108 -4.61 -11.67 10.09
CA ALA A 108 -3.65 -10.59 9.95
C ALA A 108 -3.04 -10.15 11.30
N LEU A 109 -3.83 -10.18 12.37
CA LEU A 109 -3.36 -9.88 13.73
C LEU A 109 -2.44 -10.98 14.26
N ASP A 110 -2.82 -12.25 14.10
CA ASP A 110 -2.02 -13.40 14.53
C ASP A 110 -0.67 -13.45 13.81
N ASP A 111 -0.67 -13.20 12.51
CA ASP A 111 0.55 -13.11 11.69
C ASP A 111 1.45 -11.96 12.15
N ALA A 112 0.87 -10.81 12.50
CA ALA A 112 1.64 -9.67 12.98
C ALA A 112 2.29 -9.93 14.34
N LEU A 113 1.61 -10.67 15.23
CA LEU A 113 2.15 -11.08 16.53
C LEU A 113 3.25 -12.14 16.40
N SER A 114 3.21 -12.95 15.35
CA SER A 114 4.17 -14.03 15.10
C SER A 114 5.43 -13.56 14.39
N ARG A 115 5.41 -12.38 13.76
CA ARG A 115 6.58 -11.80 13.09
C ARG A 115 7.54 -11.24 14.13
N GLU A 116 8.81 -11.64 14.04
CA GLU A 116 9.86 -10.90 14.73
C GLU A 116 9.86 -9.44 14.25
N PRO A 117 10.16 -8.46 15.13
CA PRO A 117 10.31 -7.07 14.68
C PRO A 117 11.29 -7.07 13.52
N GLU A 118 10.83 -6.69 12.33
CA GLU A 118 11.75 -6.45 11.22
C GLU A 118 12.85 -5.51 11.76
N GLU A 119 14.09 -5.98 11.79
CA GLU A 119 15.24 -5.10 12.00
C GLU A 119 15.01 -3.89 11.10
N GLN A 120 15.16 -2.69 11.64
CA GLN A 120 14.91 -1.44 10.90
C GLN A 120 15.54 -1.60 9.52
N ALA A 121 14.70 -1.85 8.53
CA ALA A 121 15.12 -2.35 7.24
C ALA A 121 16.15 -1.38 6.69
N MET A 122 17.37 -1.85 6.49
CA MET A 122 18.42 -1.06 5.87
C MET A 122 17.87 -0.59 4.54
N VAL A 123 17.88 0.73 4.31
CA VAL A 123 17.45 1.27 3.03
C VAL A 123 18.45 0.85 1.96
N HIS A 124 17.98 0.13 0.95
CA HIS A 124 18.80 -0.38 -0.15
C HIS A 124 19.06 0.72 -1.17
N ILE A 125 19.84 1.74 -0.76
CA ILE A 125 20.10 2.97 -1.53
C ILE A 125 20.58 2.65 -2.94
N ASP A 126 21.52 1.73 -3.08
CA ASP A 126 22.11 1.36 -4.37
C ASP A 126 21.07 0.73 -5.30
N GLU A 127 20.16 -0.08 -4.78
CA GLU A 127 19.09 -0.69 -5.56
C GLU A 127 18.04 0.35 -6.01
N ILE A 128 17.67 1.28 -5.13
CA ILE A 128 16.80 2.40 -5.47
C ILE A 128 17.41 3.23 -6.60
N ILE A 129 18.70 3.55 -6.51
CA ILE A 129 19.41 4.31 -7.54
C ILE A 129 19.42 3.56 -8.86
N LYS A 130 19.70 2.26 -8.88
CA LYS A 130 19.67 1.42 -10.10
C LYS A 130 18.30 1.47 -10.79
N VAL A 131 17.22 1.33 -10.02
CA VAL A 131 15.86 1.43 -10.58
C VAL A 131 15.61 2.80 -11.20
N LEU A 132 15.97 3.88 -10.51
CA LEU A 132 15.78 5.24 -10.99
C LEU A 132 16.62 5.56 -12.24
N GLU A 133 17.87 5.07 -12.31
CA GLU A 133 18.74 5.22 -13.48
C GLU A 133 18.20 4.46 -14.68
N ARG A 134 17.81 3.19 -14.49
CA ARG A 134 17.21 2.38 -15.55
C ARG A 134 15.92 2.99 -16.05
N ALA A 135 15.01 3.38 -15.18
CA ALA A 135 13.77 4.03 -15.58
C ALA A 135 13.97 5.37 -16.30
N SER A 136 15.10 6.04 -16.07
CA SER A 136 15.43 7.29 -16.76
C SER A 136 15.89 7.10 -18.22
N THR A 137 16.30 5.87 -18.60
CA THR A 137 16.95 5.57 -19.89
C THR A 137 16.27 4.43 -20.68
N ASP A 138 15.52 3.57 -20.01
CA ASP A 138 14.91 2.37 -20.55
C ASP A 138 13.37 2.49 -20.54
N GLY A 139 12.82 2.80 -21.73
CA GLY A 139 11.38 2.95 -21.90
C GLY A 139 10.61 1.62 -21.80
N GLU A 140 11.24 0.47 -22.09
CA GLU A 140 10.64 -0.85 -21.93
C GLU A 140 10.50 -1.19 -20.45
N PHE A 141 11.51 -0.90 -19.66
CA PHE A 141 11.44 -1.05 -18.21
C PHE A 141 10.37 -0.14 -17.58
N VAL A 142 10.23 1.10 -18.05
CA VAL A 142 9.13 1.98 -17.62
C VAL A 142 7.77 1.38 -17.98
N TYR A 143 7.63 0.80 -19.16
CA TYR A 143 6.41 0.09 -19.54
C TYR A 143 6.12 -1.08 -18.61
N ASP A 144 7.13 -1.87 -18.24
CA ASP A 144 6.99 -2.97 -17.29
C ASP A 144 6.61 -2.48 -15.89
N LEU A 145 7.21 -1.41 -15.40
CA LEU A 145 6.80 -0.78 -14.14
C LEU A 145 5.33 -0.34 -14.15
N LEU A 146 4.83 0.15 -15.30
CA LEU A 146 3.44 0.57 -15.46
C LEU A 146 2.45 -0.60 -15.47
N HIS A 147 2.83 -1.72 -16.10
CA HIS A 147 1.92 -2.81 -16.40
C HIS A 147 2.10 -4.03 -15.49
N HIS A 148 3.32 -4.25 -14.97
CA HIS A 148 3.69 -5.40 -14.15
C HIS A 148 4.09 -5.02 -12.71
N TRP A 149 4.21 -3.72 -12.40
CA TRP A 149 4.37 -3.14 -11.06
C TRP A 149 5.47 -3.78 -10.21
N ALA A 150 5.07 -4.41 -9.07
CA ALA A 150 6.01 -5.04 -8.17
C ALA A 150 6.80 -6.18 -8.82
N ASP A 151 6.24 -6.85 -9.86
CA ASP A 151 6.95 -7.90 -10.61
C ASP A 151 8.15 -7.33 -11.35
N ALA A 152 8.04 -6.11 -11.91
CA ALA A 152 9.16 -5.43 -12.57
C ALA A 152 10.31 -5.06 -11.61
N LEU A 153 10.05 -5.08 -10.31
CA LEU A 153 11.02 -4.80 -9.25
C LEU A 153 11.53 -6.07 -8.53
N GLU A 154 11.16 -7.28 -8.98
CA GLU A 154 11.58 -8.52 -8.32
C GLU A 154 13.08 -8.81 -8.45
N GLU A 155 13.71 -8.34 -9.52
CA GLU A 155 15.16 -8.50 -9.73
C GLU A 155 16.01 -7.63 -8.80
N TYR A 156 15.41 -6.65 -8.11
CA TYR A 156 16.06 -5.74 -7.19
C TYR A 156 15.84 -6.18 -5.74
N ASP A 157 16.89 -6.11 -4.95
CA ASP A 157 16.81 -6.38 -3.51
C ASP A 157 16.17 -5.17 -2.79
N LEU A 158 14.86 -5.07 -2.89
CA LEU A 158 14.06 -3.98 -2.35
C LEU A 158 13.00 -4.51 -1.39
N THR A 159 12.87 -3.84 -0.25
CA THR A 159 11.75 -4.07 0.68
C THR A 159 10.41 -3.66 0.07
N ALA A 160 9.31 -4.17 0.64
CA ALA A 160 7.96 -3.76 0.22
C ALA A 160 7.75 -2.24 0.34
N ALA A 161 8.30 -1.61 1.38
CA ALA A 161 8.21 -0.16 1.60
C ALA A 161 8.95 0.64 0.51
N GLU A 162 10.12 0.17 0.09
CA GLU A 162 10.91 0.78 -0.99
C GLU A 162 10.23 0.62 -2.35
N LYS A 163 9.69 -0.58 -2.65
CA LYS A 163 8.88 -0.81 -3.84
C LYS A 163 7.66 0.11 -3.88
N LEU A 164 6.95 0.24 -2.76
CA LEU A 164 5.82 1.18 -2.63
C LEU A 164 6.24 2.63 -2.87
N ALA A 165 7.36 3.08 -2.30
CA ALA A 165 7.86 4.44 -2.48
C ALA A 165 8.16 4.75 -3.96
N LEU A 166 8.81 3.81 -4.66
CA LEU A 166 9.10 3.94 -6.09
C LEU A 166 7.82 3.94 -6.94
N LEU A 167 6.94 2.96 -6.73
CA LEU A 167 5.72 2.77 -7.52
C LEU A 167 4.67 3.85 -7.27
N THR A 168 4.66 4.49 -6.10
CA THR A 168 3.75 5.60 -5.77
C THR A 168 4.39 6.96 -5.92
N ALA A 169 5.59 7.04 -6.50
CA ALA A 169 6.35 8.27 -6.71
C ALA A 169 6.48 9.12 -5.42
N ASP A 170 6.87 8.49 -4.31
CA ASP A 170 7.09 9.19 -3.04
C ASP A 170 8.43 9.93 -3.07
N ILE A 171 8.45 11.04 -3.82
CA ILE A 171 9.67 11.84 -4.07
C ILE A 171 10.29 12.30 -2.76
N GLU A 172 9.48 12.74 -1.79
CA GLU A 172 9.98 13.22 -0.49
C GLU A 172 10.73 12.12 0.26
N TRP A 173 10.17 10.93 0.32
CA TRP A 173 10.82 9.80 0.96
C TRP A 173 12.10 9.39 0.20
N ILE A 174 12.04 9.32 -1.12
CA ILE A 174 13.18 8.95 -1.96
C ILE A 174 14.33 9.96 -1.76
N GLU A 175 14.07 11.27 -1.93
CA GLU A 175 15.10 12.31 -1.77
C GLU A 175 15.69 12.36 -0.34
N LYS A 176 14.90 12.02 0.67
CA LYS A 176 15.37 11.93 2.04
C LYS A 176 16.44 10.85 2.24
N HIS A 177 16.36 9.73 1.50
CA HIS A 177 17.24 8.58 1.69
C HIS A 177 18.41 8.53 0.71
N ILE A 178 18.20 8.94 -0.55
CA ILE A 178 19.24 8.87 -1.59
C ILE A 178 19.84 10.24 -1.95
N GLY A 179 19.28 11.33 -1.40
CA GLY A 179 19.66 12.70 -1.78
C GLY A 179 18.84 13.25 -2.96
N PRO A 180 19.17 14.46 -3.42
CA PRO A 180 18.36 15.15 -4.44
C PRO A 180 18.36 14.39 -5.77
N LEU A 181 17.18 14.21 -6.32
CA LEU A 181 16.96 13.57 -7.61
C LEU A 181 17.47 14.44 -8.78
N THR A 182 18.03 13.78 -9.79
CA THR A 182 18.31 14.44 -11.07
C THR A 182 17.01 14.85 -11.76
N LYS A 183 17.12 15.80 -12.72
CA LYS A 183 15.96 16.24 -13.50
C LYS A 183 15.28 15.07 -14.26
N SER A 184 16.06 14.11 -14.75
CA SER A 184 15.54 12.94 -15.46
C SER A 184 14.78 12.00 -14.54
N GLN A 185 15.33 11.70 -13.36
CA GLN A 185 14.70 10.85 -12.35
C GLN A 185 13.41 11.48 -11.82
N ARG A 186 13.44 12.77 -11.49
CA ARG A 186 12.26 13.49 -11.03
C ARG A 186 11.17 13.54 -12.11
N ARG A 187 11.54 13.85 -13.36
CA ARG A 187 10.60 13.87 -14.49
C ARG A 187 9.93 12.54 -14.71
N TRP A 188 10.65 11.43 -14.52
CA TRP A 188 10.08 10.09 -14.62
C TRP A 188 9.07 9.83 -13.49
N LEU A 189 9.43 10.12 -12.23
CA LEU A 189 8.52 9.95 -11.09
C LEU A 189 7.29 10.87 -11.16
N GLU A 190 7.41 12.06 -11.73
CA GLU A 190 6.32 13.02 -11.92
C GLU A 190 5.44 12.71 -13.14
N GLN A 191 5.85 11.78 -14.02
CA GLN A 191 5.00 11.36 -15.13
C GLN A 191 3.81 10.52 -14.63
N PRO A 192 2.73 10.40 -15.44
CA PRO A 192 1.47 9.78 -15.00
C PRO A 192 1.51 8.28 -14.67
N LEU A 193 2.70 7.74 -14.32
CA LEU A 193 2.84 6.46 -13.63
C LEU A 193 1.86 6.36 -12.47
N SER A 194 1.89 7.39 -11.62
CA SER A 194 0.95 7.50 -10.51
C SER A 194 -0.50 7.60 -10.99
N ALA A 195 -0.79 8.30 -12.10
CA ALA A 195 -2.16 8.47 -12.59
C ALA A 195 -2.73 7.18 -13.23
N GLU A 196 -1.91 6.36 -13.88
CA GLU A 196 -2.34 5.10 -14.49
C GLU A 196 -2.42 3.97 -13.46
N MET A 197 -1.47 3.89 -12.55
CA MET A 197 -1.58 3.07 -11.34
C MET A 197 -2.82 3.46 -10.53
N LEU A 198 -3.04 4.74 -10.33
CA LEU A 198 -4.20 5.27 -9.65
C LEU A 198 -5.50 4.88 -10.38
N ARG A 199 -5.56 4.90 -11.72
CA ARG A 199 -6.71 4.43 -12.50
C ARG A 199 -6.91 2.92 -12.40
N THR A 200 -5.84 2.14 -12.36
CA THR A 200 -5.91 0.68 -12.28
C THR A 200 -6.30 0.23 -10.88
N PHE A 201 -5.93 0.99 -9.84
CA PHE A 201 -6.42 0.83 -8.46
C PHE A 201 -7.63 1.69 -8.13
N GLY A 202 -8.23 2.37 -9.12
CA GLY A 202 -9.56 2.98 -8.96
C GLY A 202 -9.59 4.46 -8.61
N TRP A 203 -8.66 5.23 -9.16
CA TRP A 203 -8.71 6.71 -9.07
C TRP A 203 -9.35 7.31 -10.32
#